data_53da572f45e69d6ed850967425fa204f
#
_entry.id   53da572f45e69d6ed850967425fa204f
#
_cell.length_a   1.000
_cell.length_b   1.000
_cell.length_c   1.000
_cell.angle_alpha   90.00
_cell.angle_beta   90.00
_cell.angle_gamma   90.00
#
_symmetry.space_group_name_H-M   'P 1'
#
loop_
_entity.id
_entity.type
_entity.pdbx_description
1 polymer ?
#
loop_
_entity_poly.entity_id
_entity_poly.type
_entity_poly.pdbx_seq_one_letter_code
_entity_poly.pdbx_strand_id
1 'polypeptide(L)'
;MKKTIAILLISLMLFTSGCAVMTAAAPEPTPAPPTVEELLADALKYYNAGNYEEAILLYEAAIEIEPRNFDATVGLGKAYTRKNESDKATTCFRDAMEIKPDSGEPISELAVIYADKGDMDSLNELFSNERARESIEAYTGTAPEAFLAKAAKLINFDVIGWLHIPGIELDQPIMKAGDNYYNLYHDWRTGEEAQGKTVILMQDDWVQGRLCTIMGVNNTEGGVFHLLTHIYEAATGKVSCTSNYCGVNLNDAGELREALEKPWTVVLFGKTYGLTLFSVFRSSGDEEKGQAMTMDCLWWNEMNEEHEKDTWEISEWIDGKKSRSDIELGPQPAADAKLVVIYTSVNKAASTKYHDNLYYIAAATEK
;
A
#
# COMPACT_ATOMS: atom_id res chain seq x y z
N MET A 1 25.58 3.72 35.32
CA MET A 1 26.22 3.08 36.47
C MET A 1 25.64 1.74 36.92
N LYS A 2 24.34 1.47 36.79
CA LYS A 2 23.76 0.14 37.16
C LYS A 2 23.86 -0.92 36.07
N LYS A 3 23.96 -0.57 34.79
CA LYS A 3 24.03 -1.51 33.65
C LYS A 3 25.47 -2.03 33.39
N THR A 4 26.50 -1.23 33.64
CA THR A 4 27.91 -1.62 33.49
C THR A 4 28.33 -2.72 34.50
N ILE A 5 27.61 -2.83 35.62
CA ILE A 5 27.89 -3.84 36.66
C ILE A 5 27.36 -5.23 36.25
N ALA A 6 26.31 -5.29 35.42
CA ALA A 6 25.72 -6.57 35.00
C ALA A 6 26.60 -7.34 34.00
N ILE A 7 27.30 -6.65 33.12
CA ILE A 7 28.23 -7.28 32.16
C ILE A 7 29.46 -7.85 32.88
N LEU A 8 29.92 -7.21 33.96
CA LEU A 8 31.04 -7.68 34.78
C LEU A 8 30.67 -8.93 35.62
N LEU A 9 29.39 -9.09 36.01
CA LEU A 9 28.94 -10.19 36.85
C LEU A 9 28.78 -11.53 36.11
N ILE A 10 28.49 -11.51 34.79
CA ILE A 10 28.41 -12.73 33.99
C ILE A 10 29.80 -13.36 33.78
N SER A 11 30.84 -12.55 33.72
CA SER A 11 32.25 -13.01 33.66
C SER A 11 32.76 -13.59 34.98
N LEU A 12 32.11 -13.29 36.14
CA LEU A 12 32.60 -13.65 37.46
C LEU A 12 32.05 -14.97 38.04
N MET A 13 31.00 -15.57 37.44
CA MET A 13 30.38 -16.77 38.01
C MET A 13 30.96 -18.11 37.53
N LEU A 14 32.06 -18.11 36.76
CA LEU A 14 32.72 -19.37 36.30
C LEU A 14 33.99 -19.72 37.08
N PHE A 15 34.34 -19.03 38.17
CA PHE A 15 35.54 -19.35 38.93
C PHE A 15 35.29 -19.56 40.45
N THR A 16 34.65 -20.67 40.82
CA THR A 16 34.86 -21.17 42.19
C THR A 16 34.78 -22.70 42.20
N SER A 17 35.89 -23.38 41.97
CA SER A 17 36.23 -24.60 42.72
C SER A 17 37.66 -25.07 42.35
N GLY A 18 38.60 -24.95 43.27
CA GLY A 18 39.93 -25.55 43.09
C GLY A 18 40.98 -24.90 44.02
N CYS A 19 41.02 -25.36 45.24
CA CYS A 19 42.12 -25.04 46.17
C CYS A 19 43.41 -25.77 45.72
N ALA A 20 44.46 -25.05 45.28
CA ALA A 20 45.82 -25.54 45.18
C ALA A 20 46.86 -24.41 45.06
N VAL A 21 47.73 -24.33 46.04
CA VAL A 21 49.14 -23.89 46.05
C VAL A 21 49.50 -22.60 45.30
N MET A 22 49.87 -21.57 46.10
CA MET A 22 50.42 -20.30 45.67
C MET A 22 51.78 -20.46 44.98
N THR A 23 51.80 -20.45 43.65
CA THR A 23 52.91 -19.95 42.88
C THR A 23 52.38 -18.63 42.26
N ALA A 24 53.10 -17.50 42.49
CA ALA A 24 52.74 -16.21 41.91
C ALA A 24 52.80 -16.33 40.35
N ALA A 25 51.71 -16.75 39.74
CA ALA A 25 51.51 -16.64 38.31
C ALA A 25 51.29 -15.11 37.99
N ALA A 26 51.97 -14.64 36.96
CA ALA A 26 51.73 -13.32 36.41
C ALA A 26 50.21 -13.13 36.17
N PRO A 27 49.64 -11.94 36.41
CA PRO A 27 48.24 -11.73 36.17
C PRO A 27 47.93 -12.10 34.70
N GLU A 28 47.00 -13.02 34.52
CA GLU A 28 46.53 -13.35 33.17
C GLU A 28 46.05 -12.03 32.51
N PRO A 29 46.41 -11.79 31.24
CA PRO A 29 45.98 -10.60 30.56
C PRO A 29 44.44 -10.57 30.60
N THR A 30 43.90 -9.49 31.14
CA THR A 30 42.45 -9.25 31.12
C THR A 30 41.99 -9.38 29.66
N PRO A 31 40.99 -10.23 29.34
CA PRO A 31 40.52 -10.34 27.99
C PRO A 31 40.13 -8.95 27.46
N ALA A 32 40.52 -8.65 26.24
CA ALA A 32 40.17 -7.39 25.61
C ALA A 32 38.64 -7.28 25.59
N PRO A 33 38.07 -6.05 25.74
CA PRO A 33 36.63 -5.88 25.63
C PRO A 33 36.15 -6.36 24.25
N PRO A 34 34.95 -6.97 24.16
CA PRO A 34 34.45 -7.48 22.92
C PRO A 34 34.29 -6.37 21.89
N THR A 35 34.59 -6.66 20.64
CA THR A 35 34.35 -5.75 19.51
C THR A 35 32.87 -5.69 19.17
N VAL A 36 32.47 -4.67 18.41
CA VAL A 36 31.08 -4.54 17.94
C VAL A 36 30.68 -5.75 17.08
N GLU A 37 31.59 -6.23 16.22
CA GLU A 37 31.36 -7.39 15.37
C GLU A 37 31.14 -8.68 16.19
N GLU A 38 31.90 -8.86 17.27
CA GLU A 38 31.73 -10.01 18.18
C GLU A 38 30.38 -9.93 18.90
N LEU A 39 30.00 -8.74 19.38
CA LEU A 39 28.69 -8.51 20.02
C LEU A 39 27.53 -8.79 19.07
N LEU A 40 27.60 -8.33 17.81
CA LEU A 40 26.59 -8.57 16.80
C LEU A 40 26.47 -10.06 16.46
N ALA A 41 27.59 -10.76 16.32
CA ALA A 41 27.59 -12.19 16.02
C ALA A 41 26.96 -13.01 17.16
N ASP A 42 27.31 -12.71 18.40
CA ASP A 42 26.72 -13.36 19.57
C ASP A 42 25.25 -12.98 19.76
N ALA A 43 24.87 -11.72 19.53
CA ALA A 43 23.48 -11.28 19.58
C ALA A 43 22.62 -12.04 18.56
N LEU A 44 23.08 -12.17 17.32
CA LEU A 44 22.39 -12.93 16.27
C LEU A 44 22.27 -14.43 16.65
N LYS A 45 23.28 -15.00 17.26
CA LYS A 45 23.24 -16.40 17.74
C LYS A 45 22.17 -16.59 18.82
N TYR A 46 22.10 -15.69 19.82
CA TYR A 46 21.08 -15.74 20.85
C TYR A 46 19.68 -15.49 20.27
N TYR A 47 19.53 -14.53 19.36
CA TYR A 47 18.27 -14.29 18.64
C TYR A 47 17.76 -15.52 17.92
N ASN A 48 18.64 -16.21 17.16
CA ASN A 48 18.30 -17.42 16.42
C ASN A 48 17.98 -18.60 17.35
N ALA A 49 18.52 -18.62 18.55
CA ALA A 49 18.19 -19.61 19.58
C ALA A 49 16.88 -19.30 20.34
N GLY A 50 16.23 -18.15 20.05
CA GLY A 50 15.02 -17.72 20.75
C GLY A 50 15.28 -17.02 22.11
N ASN A 51 16.53 -16.78 22.46
CA ASN A 51 16.96 -16.12 23.70
C ASN A 51 16.99 -14.59 23.45
N TYR A 52 15.80 -13.99 23.35
CA TYR A 52 15.68 -12.59 22.93
C TYR A 52 16.18 -11.61 23.99
N GLU A 53 16.11 -11.94 25.27
CA GLU A 53 16.62 -11.12 26.35
C GLU A 53 18.14 -10.93 26.25
N GLU A 54 18.87 -12.01 26.05
CA GLU A 54 20.33 -11.99 25.89
C GLU A 54 20.72 -11.29 24.59
N ALA A 55 19.97 -11.50 23.50
CA ALA A 55 20.22 -10.80 22.26
C ALA A 55 20.05 -9.30 22.41
N ILE A 56 18.99 -8.83 23.12
CA ILE A 56 18.75 -7.41 23.39
C ILE A 56 19.95 -6.80 24.13
N LEU A 57 20.44 -7.45 25.18
CA LEU A 57 21.59 -6.91 25.95
C LEU A 57 22.83 -6.75 25.08
N LEU A 58 23.08 -7.68 24.17
CA LEU A 58 24.24 -7.63 23.28
C LEU A 58 24.09 -6.58 22.18
N TYR A 59 22.88 -6.42 21.60
CA TYR A 59 22.62 -5.34 20.66
C TYR A 59 22.71 -3.96 21.33
N GLU A 60 22.18 -3.81 22.57
CA GLU A 60 22.31 -2.56 23.34
C GLU A 60 23.80 -2.26 23.61
N ALA A 61 24.62 -3.27 23.98
CA ALA A 61 26.05 -3.10 24.18
C ALA A 61 26.79 -2.67 22.89
N ALA A 62 26.40 -3.23 21.73
CA ALA A 62 26.95 -2.82 20.45
C ALA A 62 26.60 -1.36 20.12
N ILE A 63 25.36 -0.91 20.40
CA ILE A 63 24.92 0.47 20.22
C ILE A 63 25.63 1.43 21.21
N GLU A 64 25.94 0.99 22.44
CA GLU A 64 26.71 1.80 23.37
C GLU A 64 28.13 2.10 22.85
N ILE A 65 28.73 1.14 22.12
CA ILE A 65 30.06 1.33 21.49
C ILE A 65 29.93 2.15 20.20
N GLU A 66 28.95 1.83 19.36
CA GLU A 66 28.70 2.47 18.06
C GLU A 66 27.25 2.90 17.94
N PRO A 67 26.88 4.14 18.37
CA PRO A 67 25.49 4.62 18.45
C PRO A 67 24.72 4.68 17.12
N ARG A 68 25.42 4.66 15.98
CA ARG A 68 24.81 4.65 14.64
C ARG A 68 25.05 3.33 13.92
N ASN A 69 25.22 2.23 14.64
CA ASN A 69 25.31 0.91 14.03
C ASN A 69 23.94 0.44 13.57
N PHE A 70 23.78 0.38 12.25
CA PHE A 70 22.51 0.01 11.62
C PHE A 70 22.08 -1.42 11.98
N ASP A 71 23.02 -2.38 11.90
CA ASP A 71 22.73 -3.80 12.10
C ASP A 71 22.35 -4.09 13.56
N ALA A 72 23.00 -3.44 14.51
CA ALA A 72 22.64 -3.50 15.93
C ALA A 72 21.24 -2.94 16.17
N THR A 73 20.93 -1.78 15.57
CA THR A 73 19.63 -1.11 15.74
C THR A 73 18.48 -1.93 15.16
N VAL A 74 18.64 -2.47 13.95
CA VAL A 74 17.66 -3.37 13.33
C VAL A 74 17.51 -4.66 14.11
N GLY A 75 18.63 -5.27 14.53
CA GLY A 75 18.63 -6.51 15.33
C GLY A 75 17.90 -6.34 16.65
N LEU A 76 18.12 -5.19 17.34
CA LEU A 76 17.42 -4.82 18.56
C LEU A 76 15.91 -4.70 18.34
N GLY A 77 15.50 -4.00 17.26
CA GLY A 77 14.09 -3.88 16.88
C GLY A 77 13.43 -5.23 16.65
N LYS A 78 14.09 -6.13 15.89
CA LYS A 78 13.60 -7.49 15.67
C LYS A 78 13.46 -8.30 16.97
N ALA A 79 14.42 -8.17 17.87
CA ALA A 79 14.35 -8.85 19.16
C ALA A 79 13.17 -8.36 20.01
N TYR A 80 12.89 -7.05 20.02
CA TYR A 80 11.70 -6.50 20.67
C TYR A 80 10.39 -6.95 19.98
N THR A 81 10.36 -7.05 18.66
CA THR A 81 9.19 -7.59 17.93
C THR A 81 8.89 -9.02 18.38
N ARG A 82 9.90 -9.87 18.50
CA ARG A 82 9.73 -11.25 18.99
C ARG A 82 9.24 -11.35 20.43
N LYS A 83 9.49 -10.33 21.24
CA LYS A 83 8.97 -10.20 22.61
C LYS A 83 7.59 -9.55 22.68
N ASN A 84 6.96 -9.20 21.56
CA ASN A 84 5.72 -8.42 21.49
C ASN A 84 5.83 -7.02 22.13
N GLU A 85 7.05 -6.45 22.21
CA GLU A 85 7.31 -5.10 22.70
C GLU A 85 7.30 -4.11 21.52
N SER A 86 6.15 -4.02 20.83
CA SER A 86 6.01 -3.31 19.55
C SER A 86 6.41 -1.84 19.60
N ASP A 87 6.19 -1.14 20.73
CA ASP A 87 6.52 0.29 20.83
C ASP A 87 8.05 0.51 20.86
N LYS A 88 8.80 -0.38 21.53
CA LYS A 88 10.26 -0.35 21.50
C LYS A 88 10.81 -0.74 20.13
N ALA A 89 10.21 -1.77 19.51
CA ALA A 89 10.57 -2.17 18.16
C ALA A 89 10.38 -1.01 17.17
N THR A 90 9.23 -0.32 17.23
CA THR A 90 8.94 0.85 16.39
C THR A 90 10.01 1.94 16.55
N THR A 91 10.44 2.23 17.79
CA THR A 91 11.52 3.20 18.04
C THR A 91 12.80 2.77 17.36
N CYS A 92 13.24 1.52 17.56
CA CYS A 92 14.46 1.01 16.94
C CYS A 92 14.42 1.07 15.40
N PHE A 93 13.29 0.69 14.77
CA PHE A 93 13.20 0.76 13.32
C PHE A 93 13.14 2.19 12.77
N ARG A 94 12.55 3.13 13.50
CA ARG A 94 12.62 4.57 13.15
C ARG A 94 14.05 5.09 13.25
N ASP A 95 14.78 4.74 14.32
CA ASP A 95 16.18 5.09 14.48
C ASP A 95 17.05 4.47 13.35
N ALA A 96 16.74 3.23 12.95
CA ALA A 96 17.41 2.58 11.81
C ALA A 96 17.16 3.31 10.49
N MET A 97 15.94 3.82 10.26
CA MET A 97 15.64 4.65 9.09
C MET A 97 16.36 5.99 9.11
N GLU A 98 16.64 6.58 10.27
CA GLU A 98 17.49 7.77 10.37
C GLU A 98 18.97 7.48 10.01
N ILE A 99 19.43 6.24 10.20
CA ILE A 99 20.76 5.80 9.82
C ILE A 99 20.85 5.48 8.33
N LYS A 100 19.86 4.72 7.80
CA LYS A 100 19.77 4.32 6.39
C LYS A 100 18.34 4.50 5.89
N PRO A 101 17.98 5.69 5.37
CA PRO A 101 16.59 6.01 4.95
C PRO A 101 16.04 5.15 3.82
N ASP A 102 16.92 4.61 2.98
CA ASP A 102 16.53 3.84 1.80
C ASP A 102 16.54 2.31 2.05
N SER A 103 16.68 1.89 3.30
CA SER A 103 16.66 0.46 3.63
C SER A 103 15.24 -0.07 3.75
N GLY A 104 14.86 -1.01 2.87
CA GLY A 104 13.55 -1.64 2.88
C GLY A 104 13.27 -2.49 4.12
N GLU A 105 14.31 -2.95 4.84
CA GLU A 105 14.16 -3.83 6.00
C GLU A 105 13.43 -3.16 7.18
N PRO A 106 13.87 -2.01 7.75
CA PRO A 106 13.14 -1.35 8.83
C PRO A 106 11.78 -0.82 8.39
N ILE A 107 11.65 -0.37 7.13
CA ILE A 107 10.37 0.06 6.55
C ILE A 107 9.37 -1.10 6.54
N SER A 108 9.79 -2.29 6.12
CA SER A 108 8.96 -3.49 6.12
C SER A 108 8.49 -3.90 7.50
N GLU A 109 9.40 -3.91 8.48
CA GLU A 109 9.06 -4.25 9.87
C GLU A 109 8.07 -3.25 10.47
N LEU A 110 8.23 -1.95 10.22
CA LEU A 110 7.27 -0.92 10.64
C LEU A 110 5.91 -1.10 9.97
N ALA A 111 5.89 -1.35 8.66
CA ALA A 111 4.66 -1.58 7.92
C ALA A 111 3.87 -2.78 8.47
N VAL A 112 4.56 -3.87 8.82
CA VAL A 112 3.94 -5.04 9.46
C VAL A 112 3.35 -4.67 10.82
N ILE A 113 4.13 -3.99 11.67
CA ILE A 113 3.68 -3.58 13.02
C ILE A 113 2.44 -2.68 12.94
N TYR A 114 2.45 -1.68 12.06
CA TYR A 114 1.33 -0.76 11.89
C TYR A 114 0.12 -1.44 11.27
N ALA A 115 0.31 -2.30 10.26
CA ALA A 115 -0.77 -3.06 9.65
C ALA A 115 -1.43 -4.02 10.63
N ASP A 116 -0.66 -4.70 11.49
CA ASP A 116 -1.18 -5.60 12.51
C ASP A 116 -1.95 -4.87 13.63
N LYS A 117 -1.62 -3.60 13.88
CA LYS A 117 -2.34 -2.74 14.82
C LYS A 117 -3.57 -2.04 14.19
N GLY A 118 -3.72 -2.06 12.88
CA GLY A 118 -4.71 -1.24 12.16
C GLY A 118 -4.38 0.26 12.20
N ASP A 119 -3.10 0.62 12.39
CA ASP A 119 -2.64 2.00 12.52
C ASP A 119 -2.46 2.62 11.13
N MET A 120 -3.58 3.09 10.56
CA MET A 120 -3.63 3.69 9.25
C MET A 120 -2.86 5.01 9.16
N ASP A 121 -2.82 5.77 10.25
CA ASP A 121 -2.18 7.09 10.23
C ASP A 121 -0.66 6.94 10.14
N SER A 122 -0.08 6.03 10.92
CA SER A 122 1.35 5.71 10.82
C SER A 122 1.71 5.04 9.47
N LEU A 123 0.83 4.22 8.89
CA LEU A 123 1.05 3.65 7.55
C LEU A 123 1.02 4.72 6.46
N ASN A 124 0.05 5.63 6.52
CA ASN A 124 -0.04 6.73 5.56
C ASN A 124 1.17 7.67 5.68
N GLU A 125 1.63 7.97 6.90
CA GLU A 125 2.87 8.74 7.13
C GLU A 125 4.07 8.01 6.52
N LEU A 126 4.23 6.72 6.79
CA LEU A 126 5.33 5.89 6.27
C LEU A 126 5.35 5.88 4.73
N PHE A 127 4.18 5.70 4.11
CA PHE A 127 4.02 5.57 2.66
C PHE A 127 3.75 6.90 1.93
N SER A 128 3.73 8.03 2.63
CA SER A 128 3.78 9.36 1.99
C SER A 128 5.12 9.61 1.30
N ASN A 129 6.16 8.88 1.70
CA ASN A 129 7.48 8.94 1.09
C ASN A 129 7.59 7.90 -0.04
N GLU A 130 7.74 8.36 -1.30
CA GLU A 130 7.87 7.50 -2.48
C GLU A 130 9.03 6.52 -2.36
N ARG A 131 10.17 6.94 -1.81
CA ARG A 131 11.31 6.05 -1.57
C ARG A 131 10.98 4.90 -0.61
N ALA A 132 10.15 5.16 0.39
CA ALA A 132 9.72 4.12 1.32
C ALA A 132 8.83 3.10 0.59
N ARG A 133 7.97 3.55 -0.32
CA ARG A 133 7.14 2.68 -1.17
C ARG A 133 7.99 1.79 -2.08
N GLU A 134 8.95 2.38 -2.79
CA GLU A 134 9.88 1.65 -3.64
C GLU A 134 10.75 0.67 -2.84
N SER A 135 11.27 1.10 -1.70
CA SER A 135 12.16 0.28 -0.86
C SER A 135 11.46 -0.93 -0.27
N ILE A 136 10.21 -0.81 0.16
CA ILE A 136 9.45 -1.95 0.69
C ILE A 136 9.08 -2.94 -0.41
N GLU A 137 8.63 -2.47 -1.57
CA GLU A 137 8.30 -3.33 -2.71
C GLU A 137 9.54 -4.07 -3.20
N ALA A 138 10.69 -3.38 -3.31
CA ALA A 138 11.97 -3.99 -3.69
C ALA A 138 12.46 -5.03 -2.67
N TYR A 139 12.26 -4.79 -1.37
CA TYR A 139 12.74 -5.67 -0.31
C TYR A 139 11.83 -6.89 -0.09
N THR A 140 10.52 -6.70 -0.10
CA THR A 140 9.55 -7.75 0.25
C THR A 140 8.87 -8.40 -0.95
N GLY A 141 8.89 -7.76 -2.12
CA GLY A 141 8.01 -8.09 -3.24
C GLY A 141 6.52 -7.79 -2.98
N THR A 142 6.21 -7.05 -1.91
CA THR A 142 4.83 -6.74 -1.51
C THR A 142 4.60 -5.24 -1.66
N ALA A 143 3.57 -4.87 -2.41
CA ALA A 143 3.22 -3.46 -2.59
C ALA A 143 2.69 -2.83 -1.30
N PRO A 144 2.96 -1.54 -1.04
CA PRO A 144 2.48 -0.80 0.14
C PRO A 144 0.98 -0.91 0.36
N GLU A 145 0.21 -0.95 -0.70
CA GLU A 145 -1.25 -1.05 -0.70
C GLU A 145 -1.78 -2.31 -0.02
N ALA A 146 -1.00 -3.39 -0.02
CA ALA A 146 -1.37 -4.63 0.68
C ALA A 146 -1.36 -4.45 2.20
N PHE A 147 -0.42 -3.67 2.74
CA PHE A 147 -0.37 -3.33 4.17
C PHE A 147 -1.52 -2.40 4.55
N LEU A 148 -1.82 -1.40 3.71
CA LEU A 148 -2.95 -0.48 3.90
C LEU A 148 -4.29 -1.24 3.88
N ALA A 149 -4.50 -2.11 2.91
CA ALA A 149 -5.72 -2.94 2.83
C ALA A 149 -5.87 -3.84 4.06
N LYS A 150 -4.78 -4.44 4.55
CA LYS A 150 -4.78 -5.28 5.75
C LYS A 150 -5.18 -4.48 6.99
N ALA A 151 -4.58 -3.31 7.21
CA ALA A 151 -4.90 -2.45 8.34
C ALA A 151 -6.33 -1.95 8.28
N ALA A 152 -6.77 -1.48 7.12
CA ALA A 152 -8.13 -0.98 6.91
C ALA A 152 -9.19 -2.06 7.18
N LYS A 153 -8.92 -3.31 6.83
CA LYS A 153 -9.83 -4.43 7.12
C LYS A 153 -10.02 -4.72 8.60
N LEU A 154 -9.06 -4.38 9.46
CA LEU A 154 -9.20 -4.49 10.91
C LEU A 154 -10.14 -3.42 11.48
N ILE A 155 -10.25 -2.28 10.79
CA ILE A 155 -11.15 -1.18 11.16
C ILE A 155 -12.56 -1.46 10.64
N ASN A 156 -12.66 -1.90 9.38
CA ASN A 156 -13.92 -2.17 8.72
C ASN A 156 -13.85 -3.45 7.88
N PHE A 157 -14.65 -4.46 8.25
CA PHE A 157 -14.64 -5.78 7.60
C PHE A 157 -15.11 -5.76 6.13
N ASP A 158 -15.85 -4.71 5.72
CA ASP A 158 -16.30 -4.53 4.35
C ASP A 158 -15.18 -4.09 3.41
N VAL A 159 -14.01 -3.74 3.93
CA VAL A 159 -12.81 -3.49 3.12
C VAL A 159 -12.32 -4.79 2.50
N ILE A 160 -12.27 -4.83 1.17
CA ILE A 160 -11.85 -5.97 0.37
C ILE A 160 -10.56 -5.71 -0.41
N GLY A 161 -10.12 -4.46 -0.45
CA GLY A 161 -8.97 -4.06 -1.22
C GLY A 161 -8.54 -2.63 -1.02
N TRP A 162 -7.64 -2.19 -1.88
CA TRP A 162 -7.06 -0.85 -1.87
C TRP A 162 -6.80 -0.37 -3.29
N LEU A 163 -7.11 0.89 -3.59
CA LEU A 163 -6.80 1.54 -4.86
C LEU A 163 -5.78 2.65 -4.62
N HIS A 164 -4.66 2.57 -5.32
CA HIS A 164 -3.64 3.61 -5.38
C HIS A 164 -3.48 4.14 -6.80
N ILE A 165 -3.60 5.44 -6.97
CA ILE A 165 -3.36 6.13 -8.23
C ILE A 165 -2.23 7.13 -8.01
N PRO A 166 -1.00 6.83 -8.44
CA PRO A 166 0.14 7.73 -8.28
C PRO A 166 -0.05 9.00 -9.11
N GLY A 167 0.49 10.11 -8.64
CA GLY A 167 0.40 11.39 -9.34
C GLY A 167 -0.83 12.23 -9.01
N ILE A 168 -1.88 11.63 -8.42
CA ILE A 168 -3.03 12.36 -7.87
C ILE A 168 -3.24 12.08 -6.38
N GLU A 169 -2.27 11.42 -5.75
CA GLU A 169 -2.28 11.05 -4.32
C GLU A 169 -3.58 10.36 -3.88
N LEU A 170 -4.18 9.57 -4.78
CA LEU A 170 -5.39 8.83 -4.45
C LEU A 170 -5.01 7.47 -3.86
N ASP A 171 -5.16 7.37 -2.55
CA ASP A 171 -4.99 6.15 -1.76
C ASP A 171 -6.28 5.86 -0.99
N GLN A 172 -7.08 4.88 -1.45
CA GLN A 172 -8.40 4.64 -0.89
C GLN A 172 -8.71 3.15 -0.75
N PRO A 173 -9.38 2.75 0.35
CA PRO A 173 -9.91 1.40 0.47
C PRO A 173 -11.04 1.15 -0.52
N ILE A 174 -11.11 -0.08 -0.99
CA ILE A 174 -12.22 -0.57 -1.80
C ILE A 174 -13.16 -1.35 -0.88
N MET A 175 -14.42 -0.92 -0.82
CA MET A 175 -15.46 -1.50 0.02
C MET A 175 -16.36 -2.43 -0.79
N LYS A 176 -16.81 -3.52 -0.16
CA LYS A 176 -17.91 -4.34 -0.67
C LYS A 176 -18.81 -4.74 0.48
N ALA A 177 -20.03 -4.25 0.48
CA ALA A 177 -21.04 -4.59 1.47
C ALA A 177 -22.32 -5.07 0.78
N GLY A 178 -23.23 -5.64 1.55
CA GLY A 178 -24.58 -5.96 1.08
C GLY A 178 -25.38 -4.73 0.65
N ASP A 179 -25.06 -3.56 1.20
CA ASP A 179 -25.59 -2.25 0.81
C ASP A 179 -24.44 -1.31 0.40
N ASN A 180 -24.06 -1.39 -0.86
CA ASN A 180 -23.06 -0.52 -1.44
C ASN A 180 -23.48 0.96 -1.45
N TYR A 181 -24.80 1.23 -1.48
CA TYR A 181 -25.32 2.59 -1.43
C TYR A 181 -25.00 3.26 -0.08
N TYR A 182 -25.10 2.53 1.03
CA TYR A 182 -24.68 3.02 2.33
C TYR A 182 -23.22 3.47 2.32
N ASN A 183 -22.31 2.64 1.80
CA ASN A 183 -20.87 2.93 1.78
C ASN A 183 -20.51 4.16 0.94
N LEU A 184 -21.26 4.51 -0.09
CA LEU A 184 -21.01 5.71 -0.90
C LEU A 184 -21.24 7.02 -0.13
N TYR A 185 -22.05 6.98 0.92
CA TYR A 185 -22.47 8.17 1.68
C TYR A 185 -21.94 8.21 3.10
N HIS A 186 -21.13 7.24 3.51
CA HIS A 186 -20.57 7.17 4.86
C HIS A 186 -19.05 7.03 4.81
N ASP A 187 -18.38 7.65 5.78
CA ASP A 187 -16.95 7.47 5.97
C ASP A 187 -16.66 6.02 6.41
N TRP A 188 -15.76 5.36 5.72
CA TRP A 188 -15.44 3.96 5.96
C TRP A 188 -14.79 3.69 7.34
N ARG A 189 -14.16 4.72 7.95
CA ARG A 189 -13.52 4.62 9.26
C ARG A 189 -14.50 4.84 10.40
N THR A 190 -15.33 5.87 10.28
CA THR A 190 -16.17 6.35 11.39
C THR A 190 -17.62 5.91 11.27
N GLY A 191 -18.08 5.54 10.07
CA GLY A 191 -19.49 5.28 9.79
C GLY A 191 -20.37 6.53 9.81
N GLU A 192 -19.77 7.73 9.89
CA GLU A 192 -20.50 8.99 9.84
C GLU A 192 -20.90 9.34 8.40
N GLU A 193 -21.99 10.07 8.25
CA GLU A 193 -22.44 10.53 6.93
C GLU A 193 -21.39 11.44 6.30
N ALA A 194 -20.81 10.98 5.19
CA ALA A 194 -19.77 11.68 4.46
C ALA A 194 -19.86 11.35 2.97
N GLN A 195 -20.44 12.25 2.20
CA GLN A 195 -20.63 12.02 0.77
C GLN A 195 -19.30 11.88 0.02
N GLY A 196 -19.18 10.77 -0.72
CA GLY A 196 -18.16 10.62 -1.75
C GLY A 196 -16.74 10.38 -1.26
N LYS A 197 -16.53 9.91 -0.03
CA LYS A 197 -15.21 9.59 0.50
C LYS A 197 -14.83 8.11 0.39
N THR A 198 -15.68 7.30 -0.22
CA THR A 198 -15.49 5.84 -0.26
C THR A 198 -15.51 5.35 -1.71
N VAL A 199 -14.63 4.40 -1.99
CA VAL A 199 -14.58 3.64 -3.24
C VAL A 199 -15.27 2.30 -3.02
N ILE A 200 -16.17 1.92 -3.90
CA ILE A 200 -16.91 0.67 -3.79
C ILE A 200 -16.64 -0.26 -4.96
N LEU A 201 -16.66 -1.56 -4.69
CA LEU A 201 -16.72 -2.58 -5.72
C LEU A 201 -18.18 -2.81 -6.10
N MET A 202 -18.54 -2.43 -7.31
CA MET A 202 -19.91 -2.59 -7.81
C MET A 202 -20.16 -4.01 -8.29
N GLN A 203 -19.13 -4.63 -8.85
CA GLN A 203 -19.26 -5.91 -9.50
C GLN A 203 -17.99 -6.73 -9.33
N ASP A 204 -18.16 -7.97 -8.92
CA ASP A 204 -17.14 -8.89 -8.51
C ASP A 204 -17.29 -10.23 -9.24
N ASP A 205 -17.05 -10.21 -10.52
CA ASP A 205 -16.83 -11.45 -11.26
C ASP A 205 -15.34 -11.73 -11.47
N TRP A 206 -14.51 -11.18 -10.57
CA TRP A 206 -13.06 -11.25 -10.66
C TRP A 206 -12.52 -12.67 -10.50
N VAL A 207 -13.24 -13.53 -9.78
CA VAL A 207 -12.79 -14.91 -9.51
C VAL A 207 -13.12 -15.84 -10.69
N GLN A 208 -14.26 -15.66 -11.34
CA GLN A 208 -14.70 -16.46 -12.48
C GLN A 208 -14.67 -15.70 -13.80
N GLY A 209 -14.78 -14.37 -13.76
CA GLY A 209 -14.77 -13.49 -14.90
C GLY A 209 -13.47 -12.72 -15.08
N ARG A 210 -13.51 -11.76 -15.98
CA ARG A 210 -12.36 -10.94 -16.37
C ARG A 210 -12.57 -9.45 -16.12
N LEU A 211 -13.75 -9.07 -15.63
CA LEU A 211 -14.14 -7.68 -15.45
C LEU A 211 -14.41 -7.38 -13.98
N CYS A 212 -13.80 -6.33 -13.49
CA CYS A 212 -14.06 -5.74 -12.17
C CYS A 212 -14.48 -4.28 -12.36
N THR A 213 -15.53 -3.86 -11.68
CA THR A 213 -16.02 -2.48 -11.77
C THR A 213 -15.92 -1.80 -10.41
N ILE A 214 -15.16 -0.72 -10.36
CA ILE A 214 -14.91 0.11 -9.18
C ILE A 214 -15.58 1.47 -9.39
N MET A 215 -16.36 1.91 -8.41
CA MET A 215 -17.05 3.19 -8.43
C MET A 215 -16.60 4.08 -7.28
N GLY A 216 -16.42 5.37 -7.59
CA GLY A 216 -16.26 6.42 -6.60
C GLY A 216 -17.11 7.63 -6.96
N VAL A 217 -17.58 8.35 -5.95
CA VAL A 217 -18.40 9.55 -6.16
C VAL A 217 -17.51 10.72 -6.51
N ASN A 218 -17.94 11.51 -7.49
CA ASN A 218 -17.43 12.83 -7.80
C ASN A 218 -18.51 13.85 -7.48
N ASN A 219 -18.32 14.63 -6.45
CA ASN A 219 -19.14 15.78 -6.17
C ASN A 219 -18.29 17.06 -6.23
N THR A 220 -18.95 18.20 -6.41
CA THR A 220 -18.29 19.52 -6.50
C THR A 220 -17.56 19.93 -5.21
N GLU A 221 -17.69 19.17 -4.13
CA GLU A 221 -17.15 19.45 -2.80
C GLU A 221 -15.99 18.51 -2.40
N GLY A 222 -15.43 17.73 -3.35
CA GLY A 222 -14.24 16.93 -3.12
C GLY A 222 -14.51 15.43 -2.92
N GLY A 223 -15.36 14.85 -3.71
CA GLY A 223 -15.54 13.39 -3.78
C GLY A 223 -14.23 12.67 -4.16
N VAL A 224 -14.11 11.42 -3.78
CA VAL A 224 -12.88 10.61 -3.92
C VAL A 224 -12.32 10.61 -5.36
N PHE A 225 -13.17 10.68 -6.38
CA PHE A 225 -12.78 10.71 -7.78
C PHE A 225 -12.87 12.11 -8.43
N HIS A 226 -12.98 13.16 -7.63
CA HIS A 226 -13.00 14.54 -8.11
C HIS A 226 -11.77 14.87 -8.98
N LEU A 227 -10.59 14.44 -8.57
CA LEU A 227 -9.35 14.68 -9.31
C LEU A 227 -9.31 13.96 -10.66
N LEU A 228 -9.88 12.76 -10.78
CA LEU A 228 -9.97 12.05 -12.06
C LEU A 228 -10.75 12.86 -13.08
N THR A 229 -11.84 13.52 -12.66
CA THR A 229 -12.62 14.39 -13.56
C THR A 229 -11.82 15.60 -14.02
N HIS A 230 -11.08 16.25 -13.12
CA HIS A 230 -10.22 17.38 -13.49
C HIS A 230 -9.11 16.99 -14.46
N ILE A 231 -8.47 15.84 -14.26
CA ILE A 231 -7.46 15.31 -15.19
C ILE A 231 -8.08 15.08 -16.56
N TYR A 232 -9.24 14.46 -16.63
CA TYR A 232 -9.94 14.24 -17.90
C TYR A 232 -10.31 15.55 -18.60
N GLU A 233 -10.88 16.52 -17.89
CA GLU A 233 -11.28 17.81 -18.43
C GLU A 233 -10.09 18.62 -18.95
N ALA A 234 -8.97 18.62 -18.20
CA ALA A 234 -7.75 19.27 -18.62
C ALA A 234 -7.11 18.55 -19.83
N ALA A 235 -7.01 17.23 -19.83
CA ALA A 235 -6.45 16.44 -20.92
C ALA A 235 -7.25 16.56 -22.22
N THR A 236 -8.58 16.81 -22.13
CA THR A 236 -9.45 17.01 -23.31
C THR A 236 -9.63 18.48 -23.69
N GLY A 237 -8.96 19.42 -23.00
CA GLY A 237 -9.04 20.86 -23.27
C GLY A 237 -10.40 21.48 -22.95
N LYS A 238 -11.24 20.81 -22.15
CA LYS A 238 -12.60 21.28 -21.82
C LYS A 238 -12.62 22.32 -20.70
N VAL A 239 -11.60 22.35 -19.86
CA VAL A 239 -11.42 23.35 -18.78
C VAL A 239 -9.95 23.73 -18.68
N SER A 240 -9.66 25.03 -18.63
CA SER A 240 -8.34 25.52 -18.19
C SER A 240 -8.35 25.60 -16.66
N CYS A 241 -7.78 24.61 -15.99
CA CYS A 241 -7.57 24.68 -14.55
C CYS A 241 -6.30 25.47 -14.26
N THR A 242 -6.40 26.54 -13.46
CA THR A 242 -5.26 27.41 -13.15
C THR A 242 -4.51 27.01 -11.87
N SER A 243 -4.85 25.88 -11.27
CA SER A 243 -4.28 25.44 -10.00
C SER A 243 -3.55 24.09 -10.14
N ASN A 244 -2.41 23.99 -9.46
CA ASN A 244 -1.78 22.69 -9.23
C ASN A 244 -2.60 21.93 -8.19
N TYR A 245 -3.18 20.80 -8.59
CA TYR A 245 -3.86 19.89 -7.70
C TYR A 245 -2.97 18.66 -7.47
N CYS A 246 -2.75 18.30 -6.21
CA CYS A 246 -1.99 17.10 -5.84
C CYS A 246 -0.64 16.95 -6.54
N GLY A 247 0.11 18.05 -6.72
CA GLY A 247 1.42 18.02 -7.36
C GLY A 247 1.41 17.91 -8.89
N VAL A 248 0.24 17.72 -9.53
CA VAL A 248 0.12 17.67 -10.99
C VAL A 248 -0.29 19.05 -11.51
N ASN A 249 0.50 19.60 -12.42
CA ASN A 249 0.15 20.83 -13.13
C ASN A 249 -0.89 20.53 -14.22
N LEU A 250 -2.16 20.75 -13.91
CA LEU A 250 -3.27 20.50 -14.84
C LEU A 250 -3.24 21.35 -16.13
N ASN A 251 -2.32 22.32 -16.23
CA ASN A 251 -2.08 23.09 -17.45
C ASN A 251 -0.96 22.48 -18.31
N ASP A 252 -0.23 21.50 -17.82
CA ASP A 252 0.81 20.80 -18.57
C ASP A 252 0.28 19.44 -19.06
N ALA A 253 0.02 19.37 -20.37
CA ALA A 253 -0.46 18.14 -20.99
C ALA A 253 0.54 16.96 -20.86
N GLY A 254 1.83 17.26 -20.72
CA GLY A 254 2.87 16.26 -20.51
C GLY A 254 2.79 15.63 -19.12
N GLU A 255 2.70 16.47 -18.07
CA GLU A 255 2.55 15.98 -16.70
C GLU A 255 1.24 15.21 -16.50
N LEU A 256 0.14 15.68 -17.10
CA LEU A 256 -1.14 14.97 -17.08
C LEU A 256 -1.05 13.59 -17.72
N ARG A 257 -0.40 13.52 -18.87
CA ARG A 257 -0.21 12.26 -19.58
C ARG A 257 0.67 11.33 -18.78
N GLU A 258 1.75 11.83 -18.20
CA GLU A 258 2.63 11.05 -17.33
C GLU A 258 1.87 10.49 -16.11
N ALA A 259 1.00 11.28 -15.47
CA ALA A 259 0.18 10.83 -14.34
C ALA A 259 -0.79 9.70 -14.74
N LEU A 260 -1.35 9.74 -15.96
CA LEU A 260 -2.23 8.69 -16.49
C LEU A 260 -1.45 7.44 -16.96
N GLU A 261 -0.22 7.61 -17.44
CA GLU A 261 0.65 6.53 -17.92
C GLU A 261 1.40 5.82 -16.78
N LYS A 262 1.52 6.43 -15.59
CA LYS A 262 2.08 5.75 -14.40
C LYS A 262 1.23 4.53 -14.06
N PRO A 263 1.84 3.40 -13.71
CA PRO A 263 1.09 2.21 -13.34
C PRO A 263 0.28 2.47 -12.06
N TRP A 264 -1.03 2.32 -12.15
CA TRP A 264 -1.90 2.32 -10.99
C TRP A 264 -1.81 0.98 -10.28
N THR A 265 -2.08 0.95 -9.00
CA THR A 265 -2.07 -0.31 -8.24
C THR A 265 -3.43 -0.56 -7.62
N VAL A 266 -3.93 -1.78 -7.76
CA VAL A 266 -5.12 -2.23 -7.04
C VAL A 266 -4.80 -3.50 -6.28
N VAL A 267 -5.21 -3.54 -5.02
CA VAL A 267 -5.26 -4.77 -4.21
C VAL A 267 -6.72 -5.20 -4.14
N LEU A 268 -7.00 -6.43 -4.53
CA LEU A 268 -8.34 -7.03 -4.46
C LEU A 268 -8.23 -8.44 -3.91
N PHE A 269 -9.02 -8.74 -2.87
CA PHE A 269 -9.07 -10.07 -2.25
C PHE A 269 -7.69 -10.62 -1.86
N GLY A 270 -6.78 -9.75 -1.41
CA GLY A 270 -5.43 -10.08 -0.98
C GLY A 270 -4.41 -10.30 -2.09
N LYS A 271 -4.77 -10.02 -3.34
CA LYS A 271 -3.86 -10.04 -4.49
C LYS A 271 -3.61 -8.64 -5.00
N THR A 272 -2.38 -8.37 -5.43
CA THR A 272 -1.96 -7.09 -5.98
C THR A 272 -1.91 -7.14 -7.50
N TYR A 273 -2.45 -6.11 -8.14
CA TYR A 273 -2.44 -5.96 -9.60
C TYR A 273 -1.92 -4.58 -9.97
N GLY A 274 -1.03 -4.56 -10.98
CA GLY A 274 -0.70 -3.34 -11.71
C GLY A 274 -1.74 -3.06 -12.77
N LEU A 275 -2.22 -1.81 -12.87
CA LEU A 275 -3.22 -1.40 -13.84
C LEU A 275 -2.57 -0.55 -14.92
N THR A 276 -2.76 -0.94 -16.17
CA THR A 276 -2.34 -0.16 -17.34
C THR A 276 -3.58 0.37 -18.04
N LEU A 277 -3.78 1.68 -17.99
CA LEU A 277 -4.88 2.34 -18.68
C LEU A 277 -4.72 2.23 -20.19
N PHE A 278 -5.82 1.96 -20.90
CA PHE A 278 -5.84 1.97 -22.35
C PHE A 278 -6.95 2.82 -22.96
N SER A 279 -8.01 3.12 -22.19
CA SER A 279 -9.13 3.92 -22.68
C SER A 279 -9.71 4.79 -21.56
N VAL A 280 -9.94 6.06 -21.87
CA VAL A 280 -10.67 6.99 -21.00
C VAL A 280 -11.70 7.71 -21.86
N PHE A 281 -12.95 7.73 -21.43
CA PHE A 281 -14.01 8.42 -22.14
C PHE A 281 -15.13 8.87 -21.22
N ARG A 282 -15.88 9.87 -21.66
CA ARG A 282 -17.08 10.37 -21.00
C ARG A 282 -18.32 9.92 -21.78
N SER A 283 -19.27 9.32 -21.07
CA SER A 283 -20.60 9.07 -21.60
C SER A 283 -21.45 10.29 -21.39
N SER A 284 -21.92 10.94 -22.47
CA SER A 284 -22.90 12.01 -22.38
C SER A 284 -24.29 11.43 -22.10
N GLY A 285 -25.06 12.09 -21.23
CA GLY A 285 -26.34 11.62 -20.70
C GLY A 285 -27.51 11.43 -21.65
N ASP A 286 -27.27 11.05 -22.91
CA ASP A 286 -28.31 10.48 -23.76
C ASP A 286 -28.71 9.12 -23.18
N GLU A 287 -29.98 8.98 -22.83
CA GLU A 287 -30.57 7.82 -22.15
C GLU A 287 -30.11 6.47 -22.73
N GLU A 288 -29.94 6.38 -24.03
CA GLU A 288 -29.57 5.15 -24.72
C GLU A 288 -28.08 4.78 -24.54
N LYS A 289 -27.18 5.75 -24.32
CA LYS A 289 -25.72 5.49 -24.27
C LYS A 289 -25.18 5.38 -22.86
N GLY A 290 -25.72 6.13 -21.91
CA GLY A 290 -25.26 6.11 -20.50
C GLY A 290 -25.73 4.88 -19.74
N GLN A 291 -27.00 4.50 -19.93
CA GLN A 291 -27.53 3.25 -19.38
C GLN A 291 -26.89 2.02 -20.02
N ALA A 292 -26.66 2.05 -21.35
CA ALA A 292 -25.99 0.96 -22.05
C ALA A 292 -24.61 0.62 -21.49
N MET A 293 -23.81 1.62 -21.03
CA MET A 293 -22.47 1.34 -20.50
C MET A 293 -22.48 0.75 -19.10
N THR A 294 -23.32 1.29 -18.21
CA THR A 294 -23.50 0.69 -16.88
C THR A 294 -24.19 -0.67 -17.01
N MET A 295 -25.15 -0.79 -17.91
CA MET A 295 -25.81 -2.05 -18.24
C MET A 295 -24.88 -3.01 -19.00
N ASP A 296 -24.02 -2.55 -19.93
CA ASP A 296 -23.03 -3.40 -20.60
C ASP A 296 -22.04 -4.02 -19.59
N CYS A 297 -21.61 -3.24 -18.57
CA CYS A 297 -20.80 -3.79 -17.50
C CYS A 297 -21.58 -4.75 -16.59
N LEU A 298 -22.86 -4.48 -16.33
CA LEU A 298 -23.77 -5.34 -15.56
C LEU A 298 -24.24 -6.55 -16.41
N TRP A 299 -24.57 -6.34 -17.68
CA TRP A 299 -25.02 -7.37 -18.62
C TRP A 299 -23.92 -8.39 -18.94
N TRP A 300 -22.68 -7.93 -18.98
CA TRP A 300 -21.54 -8.81 -19.18
C TRP A 300 -21.48 -9.94 -18.14
N ASN A 301 -21.89 -9.68 -16.89
CA ASN A 301 -21.90 -10.69 -15.84
C ASN A 301 -23.11 -11.61 -15.90
N GLU A 302 -24.29 -11.07 -16.23
CA GLU A 302 -25.49 -11.91 -16.42
C GLU A 302 -25.35 -12.84 -17.63
N MET A 303 -24.74 -12.37 -18.74
CA MET A 303 -24.49 -13.19 -19.93
C MET A 303 -23.41 -14.25 -19.71
N ASN A 304 -22.42 -14.01 -18.84
CA ASN A 304 -21.36 -15.00 -18.58
C ASN A 304 -21.81 -16.19 -17.70
N GLU A 305 -22.93 -16.08 -17.02
CA GLU A 305 -23.52 -17.24 -16.30
C GLU A 305 -24.24 -18.21 -17.26
N GLU A 306 -24.76 -17.74 -18.41
CA GLU A 306 -25.49 -18.56 -19.38
C GLU A 306 -24.67 -19.02 -20.60
N HIS A 307 -23.56 -18.33 -20.93
CA HIS A 307 -22.77 -18.65 -22.12
C HIS A 307 -21.29 -18.94 -21.76
N GLU A 308 -20.85 -20.16 -22.09
CA GLU A 308 -19.44 -20.52 -22.08
C GLU A 308 -18.64 -19.61 -23.01
N LYS A 309 -18.04 -18.59 -22.41
CA LYS A 309 -16.84 -17.80 -22.73
C LYS A 309 -16.37 -17.83 -24.19
N ASP A 310 -16.99 -17.11 -25.06
CA ASP A 310 -16.41 -16.76 -26.34
C ASP A 310 -15.43 -15.60 -26.20
N THR A 311 -14.14 -15.89 -26.36
CA THR A 311 -13.03 -14.91 -26.23
C THR A 311 -13.14 -13.76 -27.26
N TRP A 312 -13.89 -13.92 -28.33
CA TRP A 312 -14.08 -12.89 -29.36
C TRP A 312 -14.99 -11.75 -28.89
N GLU A 313 -15.99 -12.01 -28.06
CA GLU A 313 -16.87 -10.96 -27.53
C GLU A 313 -16.14 -9.94 -26.65
N ILE A 314 -15.11 -10.40 -25.93
CA ILE A 314 -14.24 -9.51 -25.15
C ILE A 314 -13.42 -8.60 -26.06
N SER A 315 -12.88 -9.13 -27.16
CA SER A 315 -12.12 -8.33 -28.11
C SER A 315 -12.98 -7.27 -28.78
N GLU A 316 -14.20 -7.62 -29.19
CA GLU A 316 -15.15 -6.65 -29.75
C GLU A 316 -15.57 -5.59 -28.73
N TRP A 317 -15.76 -5.98 -27.46
CA TRP A 317 -16.04 -5.02 -26.40
C TRP A 317 -14.86 -4.08 -26.17
N ILE A 318 -13.63 -4.60 -26.10
CA ILE A 318 -12.40 -3.82 -25.98
C ILE A 318 -12.26 -2.86 -27.18
N ASP A 319 -12.44 -3.34 -28.40
CA ASP A 319 -12.37 -2.54 -29.63
C ASP A 319 -13.43 -1.45 -29.64
N GLY A 320 -14.66 -1.79 -29.24
CA GLY A 320 -15.74 -0.83 -29.09
C GLY A 320 -15.46 0.26 -28.07
N LYS A 321 -14.79 -0.05 -26.95
CA LYS A 321 -14.38 0.95 -25.94
C LYS A 321 -13.21 1.79 -26.41
N LYS A 322 -12.26 1.19 -27.11
CA LYS A 322 -11.12 1.94 -27.69
C LYS A 322 -11.60 2.93 -28.77
N SER A 323 -12.54 2.54 -29.62
CA SER A 323 -13.10 3.42 -30.65
C SER A 323 -13.89 4.62 -30.08
N ARG A 324 -14.29 4.58 -28.81
CA ARG A 324 -14.99 5.67 -28.08
C ARG A 324 -14.07 6.46 -27.15
N SER A 325 -12.79 6.11 -27.11
CA SER A 325 -11.86 6.76 -26.21
C SER A 325 -11.69 8.23 -26.56
N ASP A 326 -11.89 9.11 -25.56
CA ASP A 326 -11.53 10.52 -25.67
C ASP A 326 -10.02 10.71 -25.46
N ILE A 327 -9.39 9.81 -24.69
CA ILE A 327 -7.96 9.78 -24.43
C ILE A 327 -7.47 8.35 -24.63
N GLU A 328 -6.72 8.12 -25.70
CA GLU A 328 -6.07 6.83 -25.93
C GLU A 328 -4.76 6.78 -25.14
N LEU A 329 -4.64 5.74 -24.31
CA LEU A 329 -3.47 5.45 -23.50
C LEU A 329 -3.02 4.01 -23.77
N GLY A 330 -1.74 3.74 -23.70
CA GLY A 330 -1.19 2.40 -23.74
C GLY A 330 -1.61 1.50 -24.93
N PRO A 331 -1.09 0.28 -24.96
CA PRO A 331 -1.48 -0.71 -25.95
C PRO A 331 -2.85 -1.31 -25.65
N GLN A 332 -3.53 -1.81 -26.68
CA GLN A 332 -4.72 -2.62 -26.51
C GLN A 332 -4.39 -3.87 -25.70
N PRO A 333 -5.18 -4.20 -24.66
CA PRO A 333 -4.95 -5.38 -23.85
C PRO A 333 -5.17 -6.68 -24.67
N ALA A 334 -4.50 -7.76 -24.25
CA ALA A 334 -4.74 -9.06 -24.82
C ALA A 334 -6.19 -9.51 -24.59
N ALA A 335 -6.73 -10.36 -25.48
CA ALA A 335 -8.11 -10.83 -25.42
C ALA A 335 -8.45 -11.60 -24.12
N ASP A 336 -7.42 -12.12 -23.44
CA ASP A 336 -7.54 -12.85 -22.17
C ASP A 336 -7.18 -11.99 -20.93
N ALA A 337 -6.90 -10.69 -21.12
CA ALA A 337 -6.55 -9.80 -20.02
C ALA A 337 -7.72 -9.65 -19.03
N LYS A 338 -7.37 -9.56 -17.75
CA LYS A 338 -8.30 -9.06 -16.73
C LYS A 338 -8.45 -7.56 -16.86
N LEU A 339 -9.66 -7.05 -16.76
CA LEU A 339 -9.98 -5.64 -16.94
C LEU A 339 -10.54 -5.04 -15.66
N VAL A 340 -10.11 -3.83 -15.35
CA VAL A 340 -10.67 -3.01 -14.28
C VAL A 340 -11.29 -1.77 -14.91
N VAL A 341 -12.56 -1.56 -14.64
CA VAL A 341 -13.29 -0.35 -15.00
C VAL A 341 -13.45 0.50 -13.76
N ILE A 342 -12.86 1.69 -13.78
CA ILE A 342 -13.04 2.69 -12.74
C ILE A 342 -13.97 3.76 -13.29
N TYR A 343 -15.09 4.01 -12.62
CA TYR A 343 -16.02 5.01 -13.09
C TYR A 343 -16.54 5.92 -11.98
N THR A 344 -16.92 7.11 -12.37
CA THR A 344 -17.53 8.11 -11.50
C THR A 344 -18.66 8.84 -12.21
N SER A 345 -19.71 9.19 -11.47
CA SER A 345 -20.75 10.07 -11.99
C SER A 345 -20.26 11.52 -11.92
N VAL A 346 -20.31 12.22 -13.04
CA VAL A 346 -20.03 13.67 -13.12
C VAL A 346 -21.32 14.42 -12.83
N ASN A 347 -21.56 14.80 -11.57
CA ASN A 347 -22.75 15.58 -11.23
C ASN A 347 -22.62 17.02 -11.75
N LYS A 348 -23.39 17.36 -12.74
CA LYS A 348 -23.82 18.73 -12.97
C LYS A 348 -25.18 18.92 -12.33
N ALA A 349 -25.23 19.74 -11.28
CA ALA A 349 -26.43 20.27 -10.61
C ALA A 349 -27.72 19.40 -10.66
N ALA A 350 -28.39 19.28 -9.56
CA ALA A 350 -29.59 18.45 -9.29
C ALA A 350 -30.80 18.61 -10.26
N SER A 351 -30.63 19.24 -11.41
CA SER A 351 -31.68 19.53 -12.38
C SER A 351 -31.66 18.66 -13.65
N THR A 352 -30.63 17.84 -13.86
CA THR A 352 -30.57 16.97 -15.06
C THR A 352 -30.93 15.54 -14.69
N LYS A 353 -31.93 15.02 -15.37
CA LYS A 353 -32.49 13.66 -15.23
C LYS A 353 -31.48 12.57 -15.60
N TYR A 354 -30.29 12.90 -16.08
CA TYR A 354 -29.26 12.03 -16.59
C TYR A 354 -27.90 12.41 -16.03
N HIS A 355 -27.16 11.42 -15.52
CA HIS A 355 -25.81 11.57 -14.99
C HIS A 355 -24.80 11.26 -16.08
N ASP A 356 -23.95 12.23 -16.43
CA ASP A 356 -22.76 11.94 -17.21
C ASP A 356 -21.80 11.09 -16.37
N ASN A 357 -21.29 10.03 -16.94
CA ASN A 357 -20.32 9.16 -16.30
C ASN A 357 -18.97 9.24 -17.01
N LEU A 358 -17.90 9.21 -16.22
CA LEU A 358 -16.52 9.15 -16.69
C LEU A 358 -15.95 7.76 -16.38
N TYR A 359 -15.35 7.15 -17.37
CA TYR A 359 -14.84 5.79 -17.33
C TYR A 359 -13.35 5.76 -17.63
N TYR A 360 -12.60 5.06 -16.77
CA TYR A 360 -11.20 4.69 -16.95
C TYR A 360 -11.12 3.18 -17.05
N ILE A 361 -10.62 2.67 -18.17
CA ILE A 361 -10.52 1.23 -18.41
C ILE A 361 -9.05 0.83 -18.44
N ALA A 362 -8.68 -0.13 -17.61
CA ALA A 362 -7.33 -0.62 -17.47
C ALA A 362 -7.25 -2.13 -17.62
N ALA A 363 -6.15 -2.60 -18.20
CA ALA A 363 -5.73 -3.98 -18.09
C ALA A 363 -5.02 -4.23 -16.76
N ALA A 364 -5.34 -5.32 -16.08
CA ALA A 364 -4.76 -5.70 -14.80
C ALA A 364 -3.79 -6.86 -14.97
N THR A 365 -2.57 -6.68 -14.45
CA THR A 365 -1.52 -7.71 -14.39
C THR A 365 -1.20 -8.03 -12.95
N GLU A 366 -1.32 -9.30 -12.54
CA GLU A 366 -0.96 -9.74 -11.19
C GLU A 366 0.54 -9.55 -10.97
N LYS A 367 0.91 -8.87 -9.87
CA LYS A 367 2.30 -8.62 -9.47
C LYS A 367 2.86 -9.75 -8.64
#